data_31f0f76bd0554da0a2b884967407aed1
#
_entry.id   31f0f76bd0554da0a2b884967407aed1
#
_cell.length_a   1.000
_cell.length_b   1.000
_cell.length_c   1.000
_cell.angle_alpha   90.00
_cell.angle_beta   90.00
_cell.angle_gamma   90.00
#
_symmetry.space_group_name_H-M   'P 1'
#
loop_
_entity.id
_entity.type
_entity.pdbx_description
1 polymer ?
#
loop_
_entity_poly.entity_id
_entity_poly.type
_entity_poly.pdbx_seq_one_letter_code
_entity_poly.pdbx_strand_id
1 'polypeptide(L)'
;MRYRLPSAILLMTFAAGAAQAQWQPLPESAPAPADNPTTAAKVELGKMLYFDPRLSATGTVSCFSCHNVMEGGDDHMPTSAGVHGLKGGRNAPTVFNAAFHSVQFWDGRAPSLEEQAKGPPVNPIEMGMPNLDAVIDRIRHIPGYKPYFEQAFGAGDVVTMDNAAKAIAAYERTLITPGSAYDKFAKGDKTALTAQQARGLQTFADVGCVSCHSGPNFSGPALPQGEGFFMKFPTFPDSPYVVKYKLTEDPGRAAATKDPADTGMWRVPTLRNLVYTAPYMHNGAVKTLPEAVRVMGSTQLNKSLSDAEVADIVAFFESLTGPFPAQTMPRLPPTPGDLLE
;
A
#
# COMPACT_ATOMS: atom_id res chain seq x y z
N MET A 1 -46.57 -41.01 -41.39
CA MET A 1 -46.41 -40.64 -40.00
C MET A 1 -45.07 -39.86 -39.84
N ARG A 2 -45.15 -38.56 -39.66
CA ARG A 2 -44.01 -37.69 -39.47
C ARG A 2 -43.95 -37.27 -37.99
N TYR A 3 -42.96 -37.75 -37.23
CA TYR A 3 -42.78 -37.34 -35.85
C TYR A 3 -42.00 -36.02 -35.82
N ARG A 4 -42.62 -34.98 -35.22
CA ARG A 4 -41.97 -33.72 -34.87
C ARG A 4 -41.37 -33.86 -33.45
N LEU A 5 -40.08 -33.70 -33.32
CA LEU A 5 -39.41 -33.55 -32.03
C LEU A 5 -39.53 -32.08 -31.55
N PRO A 6 -39.78 -31.82 -30.28
CA PRO A 6 -39.83 -30.46 -29.76
C PRO A 6 -38.40 -29.97 -29.52
N SER A 7 -38.09 -28.77 -30.02
CA SER A 7 -36.87 -28.06 -29.72
C SER A 7 -36.86 -27.56 -28.26
N ALA A 8 -36.06 -28.15 -27.44
CA ALA A 8 -35.79 -27.62 -26.08
C ALA A 8 -34.93 -26.36 -26.18
N ILE A 9 -35.47 -25.25 -25.73
CA ILE A 9 -34.73 -23.98 -25.55
C ILE A 9 -33.88 -24.14 -24.28
N LEU A 10 -32.56 -24.24 -24.47
CA LEU A 10 -31.57 -24.21 -23.41
C LEU A 10 -31.32 -22.73 -23.04
N LEU A 11 -32.00 -22.25 -22.01
CA LEU A 11 -31.75 -20.92 -21.48
C LEU A 11 -30.35 -20.89 -20.80
N MET A 12 -29.47 -20.10 -21.37
CA MET A 12 -28.12 -19.85 -20.81
C MET A 12 -28.21 -19.03 -19.52
N THR A 13 -27.87 -19.65 -18.38
CA THR A 13 -27.65 -19.00 -17.08
C THR A 13 -26.14 -18.73 -16.85
N PHE A 14 -25.49 -18.05 -17.80
CA PHE A 14 -24.05 -17.79 -17.72
C PHE A 14 -23.62 -16.40 -17.22
N ALA A 15 -24.56 -15.48 -16.94
CA ALA A 15 -24.22 -14.08 -16.66
C ALA A 15 -23.91 -13.76 -15.17
N ALA A 16 -24.38 -14.56 -14.22
CA ALA A 16 -24.23 -14.24 -12.80
C ALA A 16 -22.88 -14.65 -12.19
N GLY A 17 -22.22 -15.69 -12.71
CA GLY A 17 -20.96 -16.20 -12.16
C GLY A 17 -19.74 -15.35 -12.52
N ALA A 18 -19.71 -14.72 -13.70
CA ALA A 18 -18.58 -13.93 -14.17
C ALA A 18 -18.50 -12.56 -13.45
N ALA A 19 -19.63 -11.96 -13.10
CA ALA A 19 -19.67 -10.68 -12.38
C ALA A 19 -19.20 -10.81 -10.91
N GLN A 20 -19.41 -11.97 -10.28
CA GLN A 20 -18.96 -12.21 -8.90
C GLN A 20 -17.45 -12.49 -8.79
N ALA A 21 -16.81 -13.02 -9.84
CA ALA A 21 -15.35 -13.23 -9.87
C ALA A 21 -14.55 -11.92 -9.94
N GLN A 22 -15.18 -10.83 -10.35
CA GLN A 22 -14.56 -9.51 -10.48
C GLN A 22 -14.39 -8.78 -9.12
N TRP A 23 -15.34 -8.99 -8.20
CA TRP A 23 -15.41 -8.28 -6.93
C TRP A 23 -15.02 -9.19 -5.77
N GLN A 24 -13.82 -9.00 -5.25
CA GLN A 24 -13.25 -9.84 -4.19
C GLN A 24 -13.09 -9.03 -2.90
N PRO A 25 -13.52 -9.57 -1.74
CA PRO A 25 -13.27 -8.94 -0.46
C PRO A 25 -11.78 -9.01 -0.11
N LEU A 26 -11.32 -8.09 0.73
CA LEU A 26 -9.99 -8.19 1.31
C LEU A 26 -9.92 -9.45 2.20
N PRO A 27 -8.85 -10.26 2.11
CA PRO A 27 -8.65 -11.40 3.00
C PRO A 27 -8.55 -10.97 4.47
N GLU A 28 -9.01 -11.82 5.39
CA GLU A 28 -8.95 -11.59 6.84
C GLU A 28 -7.53 -11.70 7.41
N SER A 29 -6.57 -12.20 6.64
CA SER A 29 -5.16 -12.27 6.99
C SER A 29 -4.29 -11.98 5.77
N ALA A 30 -3.17 -11.30 6.00
CA ALA A 30 -2.19 -11.05 4.94
C ALA A 30 -1.38 -12.32 4.64
N PRO A 31 -0.96 -12.52 3.36
CA PRO A 31 -0.06 -13.61 3.02
C PRO A 31 1.31 -13.40 3.67
N ALA A 32 1.92 -14.50 4.13
CA ALA A 32 3.28 -14.49 4.65
C ALA A 32 4.14 -15.52 3.88
N PRO A 33 5.39 -15.20 3.53
CA PRO A 33 6.27 -16.16 2.88
C PRO A 33 6.65 -17.29 3.85
N ALA A 34 6.93 -18.47 3.31
CA ALA A 34 7.21 -19.66 4.10
C ALA A 34 8.44 -19.49 5.04
N ASP A 35 9.42 -18.71 4.62
CA ASP A 35 10.63 -18.43 5.39
C ASP A 35 10.46 -17.28 6.41
N ASN A 36 9.30 -16.60 6.38
CA ASN A 36 8.96 -15.56 7.35
C ASN A 36 7.47 -15.61 7.79
N PRO A 37 7.03 -16.68 8.47
CA PRO A 37 5.69 -16.74 9.02
C PRO A 37 5.47 -15.63 10.05
N THR A 38 4.27 -15.04 10.05
CA THR A 38 3.86 -14.00 10.99
C THR A 38 3.59 -14.64 12.36
N THR A 39 4.50 -14.44 13.32
CA THR A 39 4.38 -14.91 14.70
C THR A 39 4.23 -13.75 15.67
N ALA A 40 3.61 -13.94 16.83
CA ALA A 40 3.43 -12.89 17.82
C ALA A 40 4.77 -12.26 18.25
N ALA A 41 5.82 -13.07 18.42
CA ALA A 41 7.15 -12.58 18.81
C ALA A 41 7.78 -11.68 17.72
N LYS A 42 7.64 -12.04 16.43
CA LYS A 42 8.12 -11.19 15.32
C LYS A 42 7.30 -9.91 15.22
N VAL A 43 5.98 -9.99 15.41
CA VAL A 43 5.10 -8.80 15.38
C VAL A 43 5.47 -7.83 16.49
N GLU A 44 5.72 -8.29 17.71
CA GLU A 44 6.13 -7.45 18.83
C GLU A 44 7.47 -6.79 18.56
N LEU A 45 8.49 -7.54 18.18
CA LEU A 45 9.80 -7.01 17.82
C LEU A 45 9.68 -6.01 16.65
N GLY A 46 8.98 -6.40 15.59
CA GLY A 46 8.80 -5.56 14.40
C GLY A 46 8.10 -4.24 14.71
N LYS A 47 7.08 -4.28 15.57
CA LYS A 47 6.42 -3.07 16.05
C LYS A 47 7.38 -2.16 16.81
N MET A 48 8.21 -2.70 17.70
CA MET A 48 9.21 -1.91 18.42
C MET A 48 10.19 -1.25 17.46
N LEU A 49 10.73 -1.99 16.48
CA LEU A 49 11.65 -1.48 15.48
C LEU A 49 11.00 -0.42 14.57
N TYR A 50 9.75 -0.61 14.19
CA TYR A 50 8.98 0.33 13.37
C TYR A 50 8.78 1.70 14.05
N PHE A 51 8.63 1.71 15.37
CA PHE A 51 8.42 2.93 16.16
C PHE A 51 9.72 3.53 16.71
N ASP A 52 10.88 2.88 16.57
CA ASP A 52 12.12 3.33 17.22
C ASP A 52 12.87 4.38 16.40
N PRO A 53 12.84 5.66 16.80
CA PRO A 53 13.55 6.71 16.08
C PRO A 53 15.08 6.61 16.20
N ARG A 54 15.59 5.86 17.19
CA ARG A 54 17.03 5.66 17.40
C ARG A 54 17.68 4.90 16.23
N LEU A 55 16.88 4.27 15.36
CA LEU A 55 17.39 3.59 14.15
C LEU A 55 17.70 4.55 13.00
N SER A 56 17.52 5.87 13.20
CA SER A 56 17.96 6.91 12.26
C SER A 56 19.29 7.55 12.72
N ALA A 57 20.00 8.18 11.79
CA ALA A 57 21.29 8.85 12.08
C ALA A 57 21.16 9.93 13.16
N THR A 58 20.03 10.63 13.19
CA THR A 58 19.75 11.71 14.16
C THR A 58 19.03 11.22 15.43
N GLY A 59 18.57 9.97 15.47
CA GLY A 59 17.75 9.45 16.57
C GLY A 59 16.34 10.04 16.63
N THR A 60 15.83 10.64 15.55
CA THR A 60 14.57 11.40 15.55
C THR A 60 13.53 10.91 14.54
N VAL A 61 13.89 10.03 13.62
CA VAL A 61 13.02 9.54 12.54
C VAL A 61 12.87 8.03 12.63
N SER A 62 11.63 7.56 12.56
CA SER A 62 11.27 6.13 12.50
C SER A 62 10.32 5.87 11.32
N CYS A 63 9.97 4.62 11.05
CA CYS A 63 8.95 4.29 10.05
C CYS A 63 7.62 4.99 10.37
N PHE A 64 7.25 5.02 11.64
CA PHE A 64 6.05 5.71 12.13
C PHE A 64 6.04 7.22 11.81
N SER A 65 7.20 7.86 11.67
CA SER A 65 7.28 9.30 11.37
C SER A 65 6.64 9.66 10.03
N CYS A 66 6.73 8.75 9.03
CA CYS A 66 6.17 8.94 7.69
C CYS A 66 4.94 8.04 7.43
N HIS A 67 4.77 6.99 8.23
CA HIS A 67 3.68 6.02 8.09
C HIS A 67 2.92 5.88 9.41
N ASN A 68 2.12 6.91 9.73
CA ASN A 68 1.37 7.01 10.99
C ASN A 68 0.20 6.03 11.03
N VAL A 69 0.39 4.90 11.72
CA VAL A 69 -0.64 3.85 11.88
C VAL A 69 -1.77 4.23 12.84
N MET A 70 -1.72 5.39 13.47
CA MET A 70 -2.82 5.93 14.28
C MET A 70 -3.85 6.67 13.42
N GLU A 71 -3.56 6.87 12.13
CA GLU A 71 -4.41 7.54 11.15
C GLU A 71 -4.46 6.73 9.84
N GLY A 72 -4.12 7.35 8.69
CA GLY A 72 -4.18 6.72 7.37
C GLY A 72 -3.02 5.79 7.02
N GLY A 73 -1.97 5.72 7.85
CA GLY A 73 -0.75 4.97 7.55
C GLY A 73 0.22 5.70 6.63
N ASP A 74 0.04 7.00 6.49
CA ASP A 74 0.88 7.99 5.81
C ASP A 74 1.13 9.18 6.76
N ASP A 75 1.73 10.28 6.29
CA ASP A 75 2.00 11.48 7.10
C ASP A 75 1.18 12.72 6.68
N HIS A 76 0.23 12.55 5.77
CA HIS A 76 -0.61 13.64 5.21
C HIS A 76 0.18 14.79 4.58
N MET A 77 1.46 14.57 4.26
CA MET A 77 2.32 15.56 3.61
C MET A 77 2.45 15.25 2.11
N PRO A 78 2.59 16.27 1.25
CA PRO A 78 2.92 16.01 -0.15
C PRO A 78 4.16 15.12 -0.31
N THR A 79 5.21 15.40 0.47
CA THR A 79 6.40 14.56 0.61
C THR A 79 6.90 14.61 2.04
N SER A 80 7.32 13.48 2.57
CA SER A 80 7.78 13.35 3.95
C SER A 80 9.07 14.10 4.23
N ALA A 81 9.25 14.49 5.49
CA ALA A 81 10.50 15.06 6.00
C ALA A 81 11.26 13.99 6.81
N GLY A 82 12.49 13.68 6.39
CA GLY A 82 13.39 12.78 7.12
C GLY A 82 14.39 13.51 7.99
N VAL A 83 15.58 12.89 8.17
CA VAL A 83 16.66 13.45 8.98
C VAL A 83 17.03 14.85 8.52
N HIS A 84 17.38 15.73 9.46
CA HIS A 84 17.72 17.14 9.22
C HIS A 84 16.63 17.95 8.51
N GLY A 85 15.37 17.45 8.46
CA GLY A 85 14.26 18.10 7.75
C GLY A 85 14.34 18.00 6.23
N LEU A 86 15.20 17.14 5.70
CA LEU A 86 15.31 16.87 4.27
C LEU A 86 14.00 16.27 3.74
N LYS A 87 13.55 16.73 2.57
CA LYS A 87 12.28 16.27 1.98
C LYS A 87 12.51 15.25 0.89
N GLY A 88 11.73 14.18 0.93
CA GLY A 88 11.65 13.18 -0.14
C GLY A 88 11.05 13.74 -1.42
N GLY A 89 11.20 13.00 -2.51
CA GLY A 89 10.62 13.36 -3.82
C GLY A 89 9.21 12.78 -4.07
N ARG A 90 8.77 11.84 -3.22
CA ARG A 90 7.49 11.13 -3.39
C ARG A 90 6.66 11.18 -2.13
N ASN A 91 5.35 11.13 -2.30
CA ASN A 91 4.38 10.99 -1.22
C ASN A 91 4.57 9.63 -0.52
N ALA A 92 4.44 9.60 0.82
CA ALA A 92 4.46 8.37 1.60
C ALA A 92 3.17 7.57 1.31
N PRO A 93 3.25 6.38 0.69
CA PRO A 93 2.05 5.56 0.51
C PRO A 93 1.62 4.99 1.85
N THR A 94 0.31 4.73 2.00
CA THR A 94 -0.18 4.06 3.20
C THR A 94 0.50 2.71 3.42
N VAL A 95 0.85 2.42 4.67
CA VAL A 95 1.34 1.10 5.10
C VAL A 95 0.18 0.10 5.29
N PHE A 96 -1.06 0.60 5.47
CA PHE A 96 -2.20 -0.29 5.57
C PHE A 96 -2.44 -1.04 4.27
N ASN A 97 -2.64 -2.35 4.40
CA ASN A 97 -2.82 -3.28 3.28
C ASN A 97 -1.60 -3.41 2.35
N ALA A 98 -0.43 -2.85 2.70
CA ALA A 98 0.80 -2.96 1.92
C ALA A 98 1.22 -4.43 1.71
N ALA A 99 0.89 -5.31 2.64
CA ALA A 99 1.16 -6.74 2.58
C ALA A 99 0.45 -7.47 1.41
N PHE A 100 -0.57 -6.85 0.79
CA PHE A 100 -1.24 -7.40 -0.39
C PHE A 100 -0.65 -6.92 -1.71
N HIS A 101 0.39 -6.09 -1.68
CA HIS A 101 1.14 -5.75 -2.87
C HIS A 101 2.24 -6.79 -3.11
N SER A 102 2.41 -7.21 -4.35
CA SER A 102 3.44 -8.14 -4.77
C SER A 102 4.84 -7.50 -4.87
N VAL A 103 4.91 -6.16 -4.98
CA VAL A 103 6.14 -5.35 -4.94
C VAL A 103 5.87 -4.06 -4.14
N GLN A 104 6.91 -3.48 -3.55
CA GLN A 104 6.80 -2.30 -2.69
C GLN A 104 7.44 -1.06 -3.32
N PHE A 105 7.14 0.13 -2.76
CA PHE A 105 7.37 1.45 -3.30
C PHE A 105 6.49 1.79 -4.52
N TRP A 106 6.40 3.08 -4.88
CA TRP A 106 5.66 3.54 -6.07
C TRP A 106 6.19 2.95 -7.38
N ASP A 107 7.50 2.74 -7.46
CA ASP A 107 8.20 2.20 -8.63
C ASP A 107 8.39 0.67 -8.60
N GLY A 108 7.93 0.01 -7.53
CA GLY A 108 8.00 -1.44 -7.38
C GLY A 108 9.42 -2.01 -7.28
N ARG A 109 10.40 -1.19 -6.85
CA ARG A 109 11.80 -1.59 -6.80
C ARG A 109 12.14 -2.63 -5.73
N ALA A 110 11.33 -2.76 -4.68
CA ALA A 110 11.52 -3.79 -3.67
C ALA A 110 10.54 -4.95 -3.90
N PRO A 111 11.04 -6.20 -3.97
CA PRO A 111 10.21 -7.37 -4.28
C PRO A 111 9.38 -7.87 -3.10
N SER A 112 9.56 -7.35 -1.90
CA SER A 112 8.85 -7.77 -0.69
C SER A 112 8.83 -6.68 0.38
N LEU A 113 8.05 -6.87 1.45
CA LEU A 113 8.08 -6.01 2.64
C LEU A 113 9.45 -6.09 3.32
N GLU A 114 10.05 -7.28 3.38
CA GLU A 114 11.38 -7.50 3.96
C GLU A 114 12.45 -6.68 3.23
N GLU A 115 12.45 -6.69 1.91
CA GLU A 115 13.41 -5.92 1.12
C GLU A 115 13.10 -4.42 1.16
N GLN A 116 11.83 -4.03 1.27
CA GLN A 116 11.44 -2.65 1.45
C GLN A 116 11.98 -2.09 2.78
N ALA A 117 11.84 -2.84 3.87
CA ALA A 117 12.27 -2.41 5.21
C ALA A 117 13.78 -2.12 5.33
N LYS A 118 14.61 -2.62 4.41
CA LYS A 118 16.06 -2.34 4.36
C LYS A 118 16.39 -0.99 3.72
N GLY A 119 15.50 -0.42 2.92
CA GLY A 119 15.77 0.80 2.16
C GLY A 119 15.78 2.08 3.00
N PRO A 120 14.68 2.44 3.69
CA PRO A 120 14.55 3.70 4.42
C PRO A 120 15.66 3.96 5.47
N PRO A 121 16.13 2.97 6.25
CA PRO A 121 17.19 3.19 7.22
C PRO A 121 18.48 3.80 6.64
N VAL A 122 18.85 3.41 5.42
CA VAL A 122 20.08 3.85 4.74
C VAL A 122 19.83 4.92 3.67
N ASN A 123 18.60 5.34 3.48
CA ASN A 123 18.29 6.45 2.57
C ASN A 123 18.75 7.77 3.24
N PRO A 124 19.67 8.53 2.61
CA PRO A 124 20.25 9.73 3.21
C PRO A 124 19.23 10.84 3.47
N ILE A 125 18.08 10.81 2.79
CA ILE A 125 16.98 11.78 2.97
C ILE A 125 16.02 11.31 4.07
N GLU A 126 15.80 10.01 4.23
CA GLU A 126 14.80 9.44 5.15
C GLU A 126 15.38 9.25 6.57
N MET A 127 16.10 8.17 6.82
CA MET A 127 16.67 7.87 8.15
C MET A 127 18.18 8.07 8.24
N GLY A 128 18.91 8.14 7.12
CA GLY A 128 20.27 8.67 7.01
C GLY A 128 21.39 7.82 7.58
N MET A 129 21.16 6.55 7.96
CA MET A 129 22.25 5.69 8.43
C MET A 129 23.24 5.39 7.29
N PRO A 130 24.55 5.30 7.56
CA PRO A 130 25.55 5.17 6.51
C PRO A 130 25.48 3.83 5.75
N ASN A 131 25.05 2.77 6.41
CA ASN A 131 24.86 1.43 5.84
C ASN A 131 24.03 0.54 6.79
N LEU A 132 23.65 -0.66 6.33
CA LEU A 132 22.83 -1.60 7.12
C LEU A 132 23.56 -2.16 8.34
N ASP A 133 24.89 -2.31 8.27
CA ASP A 133 25.70 -2.78 9.40
C ASP A 133 25.63 -1.77 10.55
N ALA A 134 25.71 -0.47 10.26
CA ALA A 134 25.56 0.58 11.27
C ALA A 134 24.16 0.58 11.93
N VAL A 135 23.10 0.22 11.18
CA VAL A 135 21.76 0.03 11.77
C VAL A 135 21.78 -1.12 12.79
N ILE A 136 22.38 -2.24 12.43
CA ILE A 136 22.45 -3.42 13.29
C ILE A 136 23.37 -3.18 14.48
N ASP A 137 24.49 -2.51 14.30
CA ASP A 137 25.37 -2.13 15.41
C ASP A 137 24.62 -1.22 16.39
N ARG A 138 23.81 -0.27 15.89
CA ARG A 138 22.95 0.56 16.73
C ARG A 138 21.95 -0.28 17.54
N ILE A 139 21.32 -1.29 16.95
CA ILE A 139 20.40 -2.19 17.65
C ILE A 139 21.16 -3.03 18.69
N ARG A 140 22.36 -3.53 18.37
CA ARG A 140 23.23 -4.28 19.30
C ARG A 140 23.65 -3.46 20.50
N HIS A 141 23.85 -2.14 20.33
CA HIS A 141 24.16 -1.22 21.42
C HIS A 141 22.95 -0.91 22.32
N ILE A 142 21.77 -1.45 22.02
CA ILE A 142 20.59 -1.42 22.90
C ILE A 142 20.35 -2.84 23.43
N PRO A 143 20.97 -3.25 24.56
CA PRO A 143 20.97 -4.65 25.00
C PRO A 143 19.59 -5.25 25.19
N GLY A 144 18.60 -4.41 25.48
CA GLY A 144 17.21 -4.84 25.68
C GLY A 144 16.53 -5.37 24.42
N TYR A 145 17.09 -5.21 23.22
CA TYR A 145 16.55 -5.84 22.01
C TYR A 145 16.91 -7.32 21.88
N LYS A 146 18.07 -7.75 22.39
CA LYS A 146 18.55 -9.12 22.19
C LYS A 146 17.52 -10.19 22.60
N PRO A 147 16.86 -10.12 23.77
CA PRO A 147 15.85 -11.10 24.18
C PRO A 147 14.66 -11.20 23.19
N TYR A 148 14.24 -10.08 22.61
CA TYR A 148 13.14 -10.07 21.62
C TYR A 148 13.56 -10.71 20.30
N PHE A 149 14.80 -10.49 19.84
CA PHE A 149 15.34 -11.19 18.69
C PHE A 149 15.45 -12.70 18.95
N GLU A 150 15.94 -13.12 20.12
CA GLU A 150 16.04 -14.53 20.50
C GLU A 150 14.66 -15.20 20.60
N GLN A 151 13.66 -14.50 21.11
CA GLN A 151 12.29 -15.00 21.15
C GLN A 151 11.68 -15.15 19.74
N ALA A 152 12.00 -14.26 18.82
CA ALA A 152 11.45 -14.24 17.47
C ALA A 152 12.15 -15.22 16.51
N PHE A 153 13.46 -15.46 16.68
CA PHE A 153 14.29 -16.18 15.72
C PHE A 153 15.13 -17.32 16.30
N GLY A 154 15.04 -17.57 17.61
CA GLY A 154 15.85 -18.57 18.30
C GLY A 154 17.14 -18.01 18.89
N ALA A 155 17.88 -18.84 19.61
CA ALA A 155 19.14 -18.43 20.24
C ALA A 155 20.28 -18.33 19.22
N GLY A 156 21.28 -17.46 19.52
CA GLY A 156 22.49 -17.29 18.71
C GLY A 156 22.72 -15.84 18.26
N ASP A 157 23.47 -15.66 17.19
CA ASP A 157 23.69 -14.33 16.57
C ASP A 157 22.52 -13.99 15.64
N VAL A 158 21.38 -13.67 16.23
CA VAL A 158 20.11 -13.41 15.52
C VAL A 158 19.83 -11.93 15.30
N VAL A 159 20.66 -11.02 15.88
CA VAL A 159 20.52 -9.57 15.66
C VAL A 159 21.17 -9.23 14.33
N THR A 160 20.41 -9.44 13.26
CA THR A 160 20.83 -9.20 11.87
C THR A 160 19.82 -8.30 11.16
N MET A 161 20.22 -7.65 10.06
CA MET A 161 19.30 -6.81 9.28
C MET A 161 18.17 -7.62 8.65
N ASP A 162 18.46 -8.84 8.19
CA ASP A 162 17.40 -9.72 7.64
C ASP A 162 16.35 -10.06 8.68
N ASN A 163 16.75 -10.37 9.91
CA ASN A 163 15.81 -10.65 10.99
C ASN A 163 15.04 -9.38 11.43
N ALA A 164 15.71 -8.22 11.47
CA ALA A 164 15.04 -6.95 11.74
C ALA A 164 13.98 -6.65 10.66
N ALA A 165 14.34 -6.78 9.39
CA ALA A 165 13.42 -6.60 8.26
C ALA A 165 12.28 -7.62 8.28
N LYS A 166 12.56 -8.89 8.58
CA LYS A 166 11.54 -9.93 8.76
C LYS A 166 10.57 -9.62 9.89
N ALA A 167 11.03 -9.07 10.99
CA ALA A 167 10.19 -8.67 12.10
C ALA A 167 9.32 -7.46 11.72
N ILE A 168 9.88 -6.42 11.10
CA ILE A 168 9.13 -5.25 10.62
C ILE A 168 8.03 -5.70 9.64
N ALA A 169 8.37 -6.53 8.65
CA ALA A 169 7.41 -7.08 7.70
C ALA A 169 6.30 -7.90 8.37
N ALA A 170 6.62 -8.67 9.43
CA ALA A 170 5.61 -9.41 10.20
C ALA A 170 4.65 -8.46 10.93
N TYR A 171 5.12 -7.33 11.46
CA TYR A 171 4.27 -6.30 12.03
C TYR A 171 3.38 -5.65 10.95
N GLU A 172 3.94 -5.26 9.81
CA GLU A 172 3.18 -4.65 8.72
C GLU A 172 2.09 -5.57 8.17
N ARG A 173 2.27 -6.90 8.20
CA ARG A 173 1.23 -7.88 7.86
C ARG A 173 0.03 -7.87 8.82
N THR A 174 0.15 -7.26 9.98
CA THR A 174 -0.99 -7.03 10.89
C THR A 174 -1.75 -5.73 10.59
N LEU A 175 -1.18 -4.86 9.77
CA LEU A 175 -1.77 -3.58 9.37
C LEU A 175 -2.71 -3.75 8.19
N ILE A 176 -3.79 -4.48 8.39
CA ILE A 176 -4.81 -4.75 7.37
C ILE A 176 -6.18 -4.29 7.83
N THR A 177 -7.04 -3.93 6.88
CA THR A 177 -8.36 -3.34 7.14
C THR A 177 -9.49 -4.11 6.44
N PRO A 178 -9.65 -5.44 6.68
CA PRO A 178 -10.75 -6.21 6.13
C PRO A 178 -12.09 -5.82 6.76
N GLY A 179 -13.21 -6.23 6.14
CA GLY A 179 -14.54 -6.06 6.72
C GLY A 179 -15.18 -4.70 6.44
N SER A 180 -14.72 -3.97 5.44
CA SER A 180 -15.37 -2.75 4.93
C SER A 180 -16.80 -3.03 4.45
N ALA A 181 -17.60 -1.97 4.20
CA ALA A 181 -18.92 -2.12 3.62
C ALA A 181 -18.86 -2.85 2.26
N TYR A 182 -17.85 -2.51 1.44
CA TYR A 182 -17.59 -3.23 0.19
C TYR A 182 -17.26 -4.71 0.43
N ASP A 183 -16.44 -5.05 1.42
CA ASP A 183 -16.09 -6.46 1.69
C ASP A 183 -17.32 -7.28 2.07
N LYS A 184 -18.23 -6.71 2.87
CA LYS A 184 -19.50 -7.34 3.21
C LYS A 184 -20.38 -7.56 1.96
N PHE A 185 -20.46 -6.54 1.10
CA PHE A 185 -21.16 -6.62 -0.17
C PHE A 185 -20.58 -7.72 -1.08
N ALA A 186 -19.25 -7.77 -1.21
CA ALA A 186 -18.56 -8.79 -2.02
C ALA A 186 -18.75 -10.21 -1.45
N LYS A 187 -18.90 -10.35 -0.13
CA LYS A 187 -19.26 -11.62 0.56
C LYS A 187 -20.74 -11.98 0.43
N GLY A 188 -21.57 -11.14 -0.21
CA GLY A 188 -22.98 -11.45 -0.54
C GLY A 188 -24.02 -10.61 0.20
N ASP A 189 -23.66 -9.76 1.14
CA ASP A 189 -24.58 -8.82 1.80
C ASP A 189 -24.92 -7.65 0.85
N LYS A 190 -26.01 -7.81 0.10
CA LYS A 190 -26.45 -6.80 -0.88
C LYS A 190 -26.93 -5.50 -0.25
N THR A 191 -27.11 -5.45 1.08
CA THR A 191 -27.55 -4.27 1.82
C THR A 191 -26.37 -3.47 2.42
N ALA A 192 -25.16 -3.98 2.33
CA ALA A 192 -23.97 -3.38 2.92
C ALA A 192 -23.56 -2.04 2.27
N LEU A 193 -23.90 -1.83 0.99
CA LEU A 193 -23.66 -0.58 0.28
C LEU A 193 -24.91 0.29 0.28
N THR A 194 -24.74 1.60 0.47
CA THR A 194 -25.81 2.57 0.17
C THR A 194 -26.10 2.60 -1.33
N ALA A 195 -27.27 3.12 -1.72
CA ALA A 195 -27.63 3.25 -3.13
C ALA A 195 -26.59 4.07 -3.93
N GLN A 196 -26.00 5.11 -3.32
CA GLN A 196 -24.97 5.91 -3.95
C GLN A 196 -23.65 5.14 -4.10
N GLN A 197 -23.21 4.42 -3.07
CA GLN A 197 -22.01 3.57 -3.14
C GLN A 197 -22.15 2.48 -4.19
N ALA A 198 -23.33 1.87 -4.31
CA ALA A 198 -23.60 0.86 -5.35
C ALA A 198 -23.57 1.47 -6.77
N ARG A 199 -24.13 2.68 -6.97
CA ARG A 199 -23.98 3.39 -8.24
C ARG A 199 -22.52 3.74 -8.51
N GLY A 200 -21.77 4.17 -7.49
CA GLY A 200 -20.36 4.49 -7.62
C GLY A 200 -19.50 3.30 -8.02
N LEU A 201 -19.78 2.11 -7.48
CA LEU A 201 -19.15 0.85 -7.91
C LEU A 201 -19.44 0.56 -9.39
N GLN A 202 -20.69 0.74 -9.82
CA GLN A 202 -21.06 0.55 -11.22
C GLN A 202 -20.39 1.60 -12.12
N THR A 203 -20.42 2.88 -11.74
CA THR A 203 -19.75 3.97 -12.48
C THR A 203 -18.25 3.73 -12.60
N PHE A 204 -17.58 3.29 -11.51
CA PHE A 204 -16.17 2.92 -11.50
C PHE A 204 -15.84 1.83 -12.55
N ALA A 205 -16.71 0.84 -12.68
CA ALA A 205 -16.59 -0.21 -13.69
C ALA A 205 -16.84 0.32 -15.10
N ASP A 206 -17.93 1.05 -15.32
CA ASP A 206 -18.38 1.52 -16.64
C ASP A 206 -17.44 2.57 -17.24
N VAL A 207 -16.84 3.39 -16.37
CA VAL A 207 -15.80 4.36 -16.78
C VAL A 207 -14.51 3.64 -17.19
N GLY A 208 -14.21 2.47 -16.62
CA GLY A 208 -13.07 1.63 -16.97
C GLY A 208 -11.94 1.62 -15.93
N CYS A 209 -12.14 2.20 -14.75
CA CYS A 209 -11.12 2.24 -13.67
C CYS A 209 -10.72 0.83 -13.23
N VAL A 210 -11.67 -0.12 -13.25
CA VAL A 210 -11.46 -1.52 -12.85
C VAL A 210 -10.43 -2.26 -13.70
N SER A 211 -10.10 -1.79 -14.91
CA SER A 211 -9.08 -2.42 -15.76
C SER A 211 -7.68 -2.42 -15.13
N CYS A 212 -7.39 -1.41 -14.29
CA CYS A 212 -6.13 -1.30 -13.56
C CYS A 212 -6.34 -1.54 -12.05
N HIS A 213 -7.42 -1.00 -11.48
CA HIS A 213 -7.74 -1.13 -10.06
C HIS A 213 -8.69 -2.31 -9.82
N SER A 214 -8.17 -3.53 -9.99
CA SER A 214 -8.85 -4.79 -9.75
C SER A 214 -8.31 -5.52 -8.50
N GLY A 215 -8.83 -6.74 -8.25
CA GLY A 215 -8.42 -7.57 -7.13
C GLY A 215 -8.87 -7.07 -5.76
N PRO A 216 -8.60 -7.81 -4.68
CA PRO A 216 -9.11 -7.51 -3.35
C PRO A 216 -8.57 -6.20 -2.75
N ASN A 217 -7.38 -5.77 -3.17
CA ASN A 217 -6.74 -4.53 -2.72
C ASN A 217 -6.94 -3.36 -3.70
N PHE A 218 -7.68 -3.53 -4.80
CA PHE A 218 -7.84 -2.53 -5.87
C PHE A 218 -6.50 -1.98 -6.39
N SER A 219 -5.52 -2.85 -6.50
CA SER A 219 -4.14 -2.53 -6.93
C SER A 219 -3.65 -3.40 -8.10
N GLY A 220 -4.57 -4.01 -8.83
CA GLY A 220 -4.32 -4.96 -9.90
C GLY A 220 -4.58 -6.41 -9.49
N PRO A 221 -4.27 -7.36 -10.37
CA PRO A 221 -4.43 -8.79 -10.09
C PRO A 221 -3.52 -9.22 -8.95
N ALA A 222 -3.91 -10.30 -8.25
CA ALA A 222 -3.00 -10.96 -7.32
C ALA A 222 -1.87 -11.63 -8.11
N LEU A 223 -0.64 -11.20 -7.83
CA LEU A 223 0.57 -11.72 -8.47
C LEU A 223 1.48 -12.37 -7.42
N PRO A 224 2.35 -13.30 -7.84
CA PRO A 224 3.43 -13.78 -7.00
C PRO A 224 4.30 -12.64 -6.46
N GLN A 225 4.87 -12.82 -5.28
CA GLN A 225 5.79 -11.86 -4.70
C GLN A 225 6.99 -11.62 -5.63
N GLY A 226 7.33 -10.35 -5.83
CA GLY A 226 8.37 -9.90 -6.75
C GLY A 226 7.89 -9.62 -8.18
N GLU A 227 6.67 -10.01 -8.55
CA GLU A 227 6.07 -9.71 -9.85
C GLU A 227 5.17 -8.48 -9.72
N GLY A 228 5.57 -7.35 -10.34
CA GLY A 228 4.83 -6.10 -10.23
C GLY A 228 3.75 -5.93 -11.32
N PHE A 229 2.59 -5.39 -10.94
CA PHE A 229 1.61 -4.88 -11.90
C PHE A 229 1.84 -3.39 -12.12
N PHE A 230 2.42 -3.07 -13.29
CA PHE A 230 2.82 -1.70 -13.63
C PHE A 230 1.95 -1.12 -14.73
N MET A 231 1.59 0.15 -14.57
CA MET A 231 0.86 0.91 -15.58
C MET A 231 1.56 2.25 -15.84
N LYS A 232 1.52 2.69 -17.09
CA LYS A 232 2.01 4.02 -17.46
C LYS A 232 1.08 5.09 -16.89
N PHE A 233 1.64 6.08 -16.22
CA PHE A 233 0.90 7.24 -15.72
C PHE A 233 1.75 8.52 -15.92
N PRO A 234 1.19 9.54 -16.56
CA PRO A 234 -0.09 9.57 -17.28
C PRO A 234 -0.04 8.81 -18.59
N THR A 235 -1.17 8.19 -19.00
CA THR A 235 -1.34 7.58 -20.34
C THR A 235 -1.66 8.64 -21.39
N PHE A 236 -2.41 9.68 -21.02
CA PHE A 236 -2.78 10.82 -21.85
C PHE A 236 -2.04 12.08 -21.39
N PRO A 237 -0.83 12.34 -21.93
CA PRO A 237 0.05 13.40 -21.44
C PRO A 237 -0.45 14.82 -21.77
N ASP A 238 -1.35 14.96 -22.75
CA ASP A 238 -1.92 16.26 -23.15
C ASP A 238 -3.02 16.77 -22.20
N SER A 239 -3.40 15.97 -21.20
CA SER A 239 -4.33 16.41 -20.17
C SER A 239 -3.79 17.63 -19.41
N PRO A 240 -4.58 18.71 -19.21
CA PRO A 240 -4.14 19.89 -18.48
C PRO A 240 -3.72 19.62 -17.05
N TYR A 241 -4.18 18.52 -16.47
CA TYR A 241 -3.79 18.08 -15.13
C TYR A 241 -2.32 17.64 -15.06
N VAL A 242 -1.72 17.20 -16.17
CA VAL A 242 -0.32 16.76 -16.21
C VAL A 242 0.60 17.92 -15.86
N VAL A 243 0.42 19.07 -16.50
CA VAL A 243 1.20 20.29 -16.22
C VAL A 243 0.82 20.88 -14.86
N LYS A 244 -0.50 20.98 -14.58
CA LYS A 244 -1.02 21.55 -13.32
C LYS A 244 -0.42 20.89 -12.09
N TYR A 245 -0.28 19.56 -12.11
CA TYR A 245 0.17 18.76 -10.96
C TYR A 245 1.56 18.16 -11.14
N LYS A 246 2.30 18.56 -12.22
CA LYS A 246 3.69 18.13 -12.44
C LYS A 246 3.85 16.60 -12.47
N LEU A 247 2.90 15.90 -13.09
CA LEU A 247 2.79 14.44 -13.00
C LEU A 247 3.89 13.67 -13.74
N THR A 248 4.73 14.35 -14.54
CA THR A 248 5.80 13.75 -15.34
C THR A 248 7.21 14.20 -14.92
N GLU A 249 7.34 14.98 -13.84
CA GLU A 249 8.67 15.41 -13.35
C GLU A 249 9.47 14.23 -12.75
N ASP A 250 8.80 13.22 -12.21
CA ASP A 250 9.43 11.99 -11.74
C ASP A 250 9.33 10.92 -12.85
N PRO A 251 10.44 10.32 -13.28
CA PRO A 251 10.45 9.30 -14.34
C PRO A 251 9.85 7.95 -13.90
N GLY A 252 9.36 7.81 -12.67
CA GLY A 252 8.76 6.58 -12.17
C GLY A 252 9.77 5.45 -12.02
N ARG A 253 9.38 4.26 -12.49
CA ARG A 253 10.18 3.03 -12.41
C ARG A 253 11.54 3.15 -13.09
N ALA A 254 11.68 3.93 -14.16
CA ALA A 254 12.96 4.18 -14.83
C ALA A 254 14.03 4.78 -13.88
N ALA A 255 13.62 5.48 -12.82
CA ALA A 255 14.57 5.94 -11.80
C ALA A 255 15.29 4.79 -11.09
N ALA A 256 14.64 3.66 -10.92
CA ALA A 256 15.18 2.46 -10.27
C ALA A 256 15.86 1.51 -11.27
N THR A 257 15.19 1.19 -12.39
CA THR A 257 15.67 0.18 -13.36
C THR A 257 16.74 0.72 -14.30
N LYS A 258 16.81 2.05 -14.50
CA LYS A 258 17.62 2.70 -15.51
C LYS A 258 17.24 2.33 -16.96
N ASP A 259 16.11 1.67 -17.15
CA ASP A 259 15.58 1.33 -18.46
C ASP A 259 14.63 2.45 -18.92
N PRO A 260 14.89 3.11 -20.07
CA PRO A 260 14.00 4.13 -20.65
C PRO A 260 12.58 3.60 -20.94
N ALA A 261 12.41 2.31 -21.20
CA ALA A 261 11.10 1.69 -21.42
C ALA A 261 10.19 1.78 -20.18
N ASP A 262 10.79 1.86 -18.98
CA ASP A 262 10.09 2.00 -17.71
C ASP A 262 9.70 3.46 -17.36
N THR A 263 9.99 4.43 -18.26
CA THR A 263 9.65 5.84 -18.00
C THR A 263 8.15 6.04 -17.85
N GLY A 264 7.76 6.61 -16.70
CA GLY A 264 6.36 6.84 -16.35
C GLY A 264 5.62 5.55 -15.97
N MET A 265 6.31 4.43 -15.80
CA MET A 265 5.71 3.21 -15.25
C MET A 265 5.65 3.26 -13.74
N TRP A 266 4.49 2.87 -13.19
CA TRP A 266 4.20 2.90 -11.76
C TRP A 266 3.48 1.63 -11.34
N ARG A 267 3.80 1.13 -10.16
CA ARG A 267 2.96 0.11 -9.52
C ARG A 267 1.57 0.72 -9.25
N VAL A 268 0.52 0.00 -9.62
CA VAL A 268 -0.86 0.45 -9.34
C VAL A 268 -1.07 0.47 -7.82
N PRO A 269 -1.40 1.64 -7.22
CA PRO A 269 -1.61 1.75 -5.79
C PRO A 269 -2.96 1.17 -5.38
N THR A 270 -3.10 0.85 -4.09
CA THR A 270 -4.40 0.50 -3.50
C THR A 270 -5.38 1.68 -3.55
N LEU A 271 -6.68 1.37 -3.66
CA LEU A 271 -7.76 2.36 -3.46
C LEU A 271 -8.44 2.22 -2.09
N ARG A 272 -7.97 1.32 -1.24
CA ARG A 272 -8.53 1.18 0.10
C ARG A 272 -8.10 2.32 1.00
N ASN A 273 -9.01 2.74 1.87
CA ASN A 273 -8.81 3.78 2.88
C ASN A 273 -8.46 5.18 2.32
N LEU A 274 -8.71 5.46 1.04
CA LEU A 274 -8.32 6.73 0.39
C LEU A 274 -8.82 7.99 1.11
N VAL A 275 -9.94 7.91 1.83
CA VAL A 275 -10.47 9.06 2.59
C VAL A 275 -9.56 9.53 3.73
N TYR A 276 -8.57 8.70 4.10
CA TYR A 276 -7.59 8.98 5.16
C TYR A 276 -6.18 9.30 4.64
N THR A 277 -5.94 9.29 3.32
CA THR A 277 -4.57 9.35 2.78
C THR A 277 -4.34 10.51 1.81
N ALA A 278 -5.04 11.63 2.04
CA ALA A 278 -4.74 12.86 1.33
C ALA A 278 -3.39 13.45 1.80
N PRO A 279 -2.60 14.07 0.90
CA PRO A 279 -2.83 14.33 -0.50
C PRO A 279 -2.49 13.16 -1.42
N TYR A 280 -2.99 13.20 -2.66
CA TYR A 280 -2.96 12.08 -3.61
C TYR A 280 -1.87 12.23 -4.68
N MET A 281 -1.68 11.14 -5.46
CA MET A 281 -0.67 10.90 -6.50
C MET A 281 0.72 10.66 -5.90
N HIS A 282 1.63 10.15 -6.73
CA HIS A 282 3.00 9.82 -6.32
C HIS A 282 3.80 11.00 -5.76
N ASN A 283 3.42 12.22 -6.10
CA ASN A 283 4.07 13.47 -5.64
C ASN A 283 3.22 14.28 -4.63
N GLY A 284 2.07 13.73 -4.19
CA GLY A 284 1.18 14.40 -3.24
C GLY A 284 0.62 15.75 -3.70
N ALA A 285 0.56 16.00 -5.02
CA ALA A 285 0.17 17.30 -5.54
C ALA A 285 -1.35 17.54 -5.55
N VAL A 286 -2.16 16.49 -5.47
CA VAL A 286 -3.62 16.57 -5.54
C VAL A 286 -4.22 16.48 -4.14
N LYS A 287 -4.89 17.54 -3.70
CA LYS A 287 -5.29 17.70 -2.29
C LYS A 287 -6.60 17.01 -1.91
N THR A 288 -7.50 16.77 -2.85
CA THR A 288 -8.84 16.25 -2.56
C THR A 288 -9.15 15.01 -3.37
N LEU A 289 -9.92 14.08 -2.80
CA LEU A 289 -10.31 12.84 -3.46
C LEU A 289 -11.16 13.07 -4.71
N PRO A 290 -12.14 14.00 -4.74
CA PRO A 290 -12.86 14.35 -5.97
C PRO A 290 -11.95 14.80 -7.10
N GLU A 291 -10.95 15.63 -6.78
CA GLU A 291 -9.98 16.08 -7.79
C GLU A 291 -9.08 14.93 -8.26
N ALA A 292 -8.66 14.02 -7.37
CA ALA A 292 -7.91 12.83 -7.74
C ALA A 292 -8.68 11.93 -8.73
N VAL A 293 -9.98 11.77 -8.52
CA VAL A 293 -10.88 11.05 -9.45
C VAL A 293 -10.91 11.73 -10.83
N ARG A 294 -11.03 13.08 -10.88
CA ARG A 294 -11.00 13.83 -12.13
C ARG A 294 -9.65 13.72 -12.86
N VAL A 295 -8.55 13.81 -12.09
CA VAL A 295 -7.19 13.63 -12.62
C VAL A 295 -7.07 12.25 -13.27
N MET A 296 -7.46 11.18 -12.57
CA MET A 296 -7.40 9.82 -13.11
C MET A 296 -8.30 9.63 -14.35
N GLY A 297 -9.53 10.14 -14.32
CA GLY A 297 -10.43 10.11 -15.48
C GLY A 297 -9.81 10.75 -16.71
N SER A 298 -9.19 11.91 -16.55
CA SER A 298 -8.59 12.66 -17.65
C SER A 298 -7.25 12.07 -18.11
N THR A 299 -6.36 11.73 -17.17
CA THR A 299 -4.96 11.35 -17.50
C THR A 299 -4.82 9.87 -17.85
N GLN A 300 -5.72 8.99 -17.41
CA GLN A 300 -5.65 7.55 -17.68
C GLN A 300 -6.69 7.05 -18.67
N LEU A 301 -7.83 7.73 -18.79
CA LEU A 301 -8.96 7.25 -19.57
C LEU A 301 -9.40 8.24 -20.66
N ASN A 302 -8.79 9.43 -20.72
CA ASN A 302 -9.18 10.54 -21.60
C ASN A 302 -10.68 10.88 -21.48
N LYS A 303 -11.20 10.84 -20.23
CA LYS A 303 -12.60 11.10 -19.93
C LYS A 303 -12.76 12.31 -19.02
N SER A 304 -13.72 13.17 -19.35
CA SER A 304 -14.22 14.22 -18.47
C SER A 304 -15.41 13.68 -17.70
N LEU A 305 -15.23 13.45 -16.40
CA LEU A 305 -16.29 12.94 -15.53
C LEU A 305 -17.18 14.09 -15.05
N SER A 306 -18.49 13.89 -15.08
CA SER A 306 -19.46 14.80 -14.48
C SER A 306 -19.33 14.85 -12.95
N ASP A 307 -19.86 15.90 -12.32
CA ASP A 307 -19.87 16.04 -10.87
C ASP A 307 -20.60 14.89 -10.18
N ALA A 308 -21.65 14.38 -10.79
CA ALA A 308 -22.43 13.24 -10.29
C ALA A 308 -21.59 11.93 -10.32
N GLU A 309 -20.91 11.65 -11.43
CA GLU A 309 -20.03 10.46 -11.54
C GLU A 309 -18.89 10.53 -10.53
N VAL A 310 -18.27 11.70 -10.37
CA VAL A 310 -17.22 11.90 -9.36
C VAL A 310 -17.75 11.68 -7.96
N ALA A 311 -18.92 12.24 -7.61
CA ALA A 311 -19.52 12.08 -6.29
C ALA A 311 -19.88 10.61 -6.00
N ASP A 312 -20.41 9.89 -6.99
CA ASP A 312 -20.75 8.47 -6.86
C ASP A 312 -19.48 7.60 -6.69
N ILE A 313 -18.40 7.85 -7.47
CA ILE A 313 -17.12 7.15 -7.33
C ILE A 313 -16.48 7.44 -5.95
N VAL A 314 -16.53 8.68 -5.46
CA VAL A 314 -16.01 9.02 -4.13
C VAL A 314 -16.80 8.29 -3.05
N ALA A 315 -18.13 8.25 -3.13
CA ALA A 315 -18.95 7.47 -2.20
C ALA A 315 -18.60 5.96 -2.23
N PHE A 316 -18.31 5.41 -3.42
CA PHE A 316 -17.78 4.04 -3.52
C PHE A 316 -16.44 3.89 -2.79
N PHE A 317 -15.50 4.82 -2.93
CA PHE A 317 -14.21 4.75 -2.22
C PHE A 317 -14.37 4.83 -0.69
N GLU A 318 -15.35 5.57 -0.18
CA GLU A 318 -15.69 5.54 1.24
C GLU A 318 -16.06 4.13 1.71
N SER A 319 -16.76 3.34 0.87
CA SER A 319 -17.13 1.96 1.17
C SER A 319 -15.95 0.99 1.23
N LEU A 320 -14.79 1.37 0.69
CA LEU A 320 -13.53 0.60 0.74
C LEU A 320 -12.75 0.81 2.04
N THR A 321 -13.22 1.69 2.91
CA THR A 321 -12.60 1.90 4.23
C THR A 321 -13.05 0.80 5.18
N GLY A 322 -12.10 0.00 5.61
CA GLY A 322 -12.32 -1.03 6.63
C GLY A 322 -11.98 -0.54 8.05
N PRO A 323 -12.33 -1.29 9.09
CA PRO A 323 -11.93 -0.97 10.45
C PRO A 323 -10.40 -1.06 10.58
N PHE A 324 -9.79 0.00 11.09
CA PHE A 324 -8.36 -0.01 11.38
C PHE A 324 -8.07 -0.90 12.60
N PRO A 325 -6.99 -1.71 12.56
CA PRO A 325 -6.60 -2.52 13.71
C PRO A 325 -6.17 -1.61 14.86
N ALA A 326 -6.61 -1.92 16.08
CA ALA A 326 -6.24 -1.16 17.28
C ALA A 326 -4.71 -1.14 17.45
N GLN A 327 -4.15 0.06 17.58
CA GLN A 327 -2.73 0.25 17.79
C GLN A 327 -2.44 0.79 19.20
N THR A 328 -1.31 0.37 19.76
CA THR A 328 -0.76 0.90 21.00
C THR A 328 0.70 1.25 20.76
N MET A 329 1.19 2.31 21.39
CA MET A 329 2.63 2.62 21.35
C MET A 329 3.43 1.54 22.07
N PRO A 330 4.48 0.97 21.46
CA PRO A 330 5.32 -0.01 22.13
C PRO A 330 6.18 0.66 23.21
N ARG A 331 6.47 -0.04 24.29
CA ARG A 331 7.53 0.38 25.22
C ARG A 331 8.87 -0.08 24.66
N LEU A 332 9.70 0.86 24.23
CA LEU A 332 11.02 0.56 23.71
C LEU A 332 11.99 0.16 24.84
N PRO A 333 13.02 -0.67 24.55
CA PRO A 333 14.08 -0.95 25.50
C PRO A 333 14.81 0.33 25.92
N PRO A 334 15.34 0.42 27.15
CA PRO A 334 16.02 1.61 27.63
C PRO A 334 17.26 1.91 26.79
N THR A 335 17.54 3.19 26.60
CA THR A 335 18.71 3.69 25.87
C THR A 335 19.94 3.67 26.75
N PRO A 336 21.10 3.11 26.32
CA PRO A 336 22.41 3.41 26.91
C PRO A 336 22.70 4.90 26.73
N GLY A 337 23.53 5.49 27.64
CA GLY A 337 23.71 6.92 27.71
C GLY A 337 24.37 7.59 26.49
N ASP A 338 25.16 6.84 25.71
CA ASP A 338 26.03 7.29 24.62
C ASP A 338 25.64 6.77 23.22
N LEU A 339 24.37 6.41 23.04
CA LEU A 339 23.91 5.72 21.82
C LEU A 339 24.09 6.51 20.52
N LEU A 340 24.09 7.84 20.58
CA LEU A 340 24.16 8.72 19.41
C LEU A 340 25.51 9.43 19.25
N GLU A 341 26.46 9.13 20.11
CA GLU A 341 27.85 9.57 20.00
C GLU A 341 28.65 8.59 19.13
#